data_76d43da9c14926d4366f42a27829ac93
#
_entry.id   76d43da9c14926d4366f42a27829ac93
#
_cell.length_a   1.000
_cell.length_b   1.000
_cell.length_c   1.000
_cell.angle_alpha   90.00
_cell.angle_beta   90.00
_cell.angle_gamma   90.00
#
_symmetry.space_group_name_H-M   'P 1'
#
loop_
_entity.id
_entity.type
_entity.pdbx_description
1 polymer ?
#
loop_
_entity_poly.entity_id
_entity_poly.type
_entity_poly.pdbx_seq_one_letter_code
_entity_poly.pdbx_strand_id
1 'polypeptide(L)'
;MKKTITLLMVTCLLVMAIFAGCGTSKDSESQSGTTSGENASGQSSTASNESTKQQTTTTDIAQKLMDGITFDDELIQLEGDRMTNQYDEINADDLEEYTVYVSSSGATPEEVAVFKLKEGGDAQALEDAIDSRVQDQKDGFVDYVPEEMPKLENCAILHQGNYYALVVAGDSSGAQDIFDGCFA
;
A
#
# COMPACT_ATOMS: atom_id res chain seq x y z
N MET A 1 -31.77 1.46 -29.29
CA MET A 1 -32.73 0.45 -28.84
C MET A 1 -32.81 0.53 -27.32
N LYS A 2 -33.98 0.96 -26.81
CA LYS A 2 -34.20 1.21 -25.37
C LYS A 2 -34.27 -0.14 -24.65
N LYS A 3 -33.46 -0.39 -23.63
CA LYS A 3 -33.66 -1.49 -22.69
C LYS A 3 -34.01 -0.95 -21.32
N THR A 4 -35.21 -1.31 -20.93
CA THR A 4 -35.98 -0.97 -19.75
C THR A 4 -35.29 -1.40 -18.45
N ILE A 5 -35.17 -0.42 -17.55
CA ILE A 5 -34.80 -0.61 -16.15
C ILE A 5 -35.94 -1.27 -15.43
N THR A 6 -35.76 -2.47 -14.90
CA THR A 6 -36.71 -3.11 -14.00
C THR A 6 -36.24 -2.86 -12.56
N LEU A 7 -36.99 -1.97 -11.88
CA LEU A 7 -36.92 -1.66 -10.47
C LEU A 7 -37.51 -2.84 -9.68
N LEU A 8 -36.71 -3.51 -8.85
CA LEU A 8 -37.21 -4.49 -7.90
C LEU A 8 -36.88 -4.02 -6.48
N MET A 9 -37.87 -3.36 -5.86
CA MET A 9 -37.94 -3.12 -4.43
C MET A 9 -38.23 -4.44 -3.72
N VAL A 10 -37.36 -4.86 -2.82
CA VAL A 10 -37.71 -5.86 -1.79
C VAL A 10 -37.38 -5.28 -0.43
N THR A 11 -38.44 -4.90 0.25
CA THR A 11 -38.51 -4.62 1.68
C THR A 11 -38.47 -5.94 2.46
N CYS A 12 -37.65 -6.07 3.50
CA CYS A 12 -37.94 -6.92 4.67
C CYS A 12 -37.04 -6.54 5.85
N LEU A 13 -37.63 -5.90 6.82
CA LEU A 13 -37.97 -6.33 8.19
C LEU A 13 -36.81 -6.48 9.19
N LEU A 14 -36.88 -5.55 10.15
CA LEU A 14 -36.31 -5.54 11.49
C LEU A 14 -36.34 -6.92 12.19
N VAL A 15 -35.24 -7.30 12.85
CA VAL A 15 -35.27 -8.06 14.10
C VAL A 15 -34.30 -7.44 15.08
N MET A 16 -34.85 -6.79 16.12
CA MET A 16 -34.14 -6.44 17.35
C MET A 16 -34.03 -7.70 18.24
N ALA A 17 -32.85 -7.99 18.70
CA ALA A 17 -32.67 -8.85 19.88
C ALA A 17 -31.75 -8.14 20.85
N ILE A 18 -32.34 -7.71 21.95
CA ILE A 18 -31.71 -7.16 23.15
C ILE A 18 -31.23 -8.33 24.00
N PHE A 19 -29.96 -8.37 24.36
CA PHE A 19 -29.49 -9.12 25.50
C PHE A 19 -28.70 -8.20 26.43
N ALA A 20 -29.39 -7.81 27.50
CA ALA A 20 -28.79 -7.27 28.71
C ALA A 20 -28.29 -8.44 29.57
N GLY A 21 -27.04 -8.38 29.99
CA GLY A 21 -26.44 -9.30 30.94
C GLY A 21 -25.44 -8.55 31.82
N CYS A 22 -25.96 -8.06 32.95
CA CYS A 22 -25.20 -7.49 34.06
C CYS A 22 -24.63 -8.61 34.92
N GLY A 23 -23.38 -8.52 35.36
CA GLY A 23 -22.76 -9.46 36.32
C GLY A 23 -21.56 -8.80 37.00
N THR A 24 -21.80 -8.43 38.24
CA THR A 24 -21.04 -7.61 39.18
C THR A 24 -20.01 -8.42 40.00
N SER A 25 -18.81 -7.80 40.23
CA SER A 25 -17.99 -7.77 41.46
C SER A 25 -17.33 -9.06 42.03
N LYS A 26 -16.08 -9.05 42.38
CA LYS A 26 -15.48 -8.58 43.61
C LYS A 26 -14.01 -8.99 43.75
N ASP A 27 -13.22 -8.03 44.14
CA ASP A 27 -12.05 -7.96 45.03
C ASP A 27 -11.46 -9.24 45.64
N SER A 28 -10.12 -9.28 45.65
CA SER A 28 -9.25 -9.38 46.84
C SER A 28 -7.80 -9.60 46.39
N GLU A 29 -6.97 -8.63 46.61
CA GLU A 29 -5.85 -8.45 47.56
C GLU A 29 -4.90 -9.67 47.80
N SER A 30 -3.63 -9.29 47.53
CA SER A 30 -2.50 -9.29 48.48
C SER A 30 -1.53 -10.47 48.52
N GLN A 31 -0.31 -10.08 48.45
CA GLN A 31 0.94 -10.39 49.15
C GLN A 31 1.97 -11.30 48.50
N SER A 32 3.04 -10.63 48.13
CA SER A 32 4.42 -10.73 48.68
C SER A 32 5.07 -12.10 48.84
N GLY A 33 6.22 -12.22 48.20
CA GLY A 33 7.18 -13.30 48.48
C GLY A 33 8.46 -13.15 47.65
N THR A 34 9.41 -12.43 48.22
CA THR A 34 10.82 -12.36 47.83
C THR A 34 11.49 -13.69 48.01
N THR A 35 12.34 -14.16 47.09
CA THR A 35 13.67 -14.73 47.44
C THR A 35 14.52 -14.91 46.18
N SER A 36 15.76 -14.48 46.33
CA SER A 36 16.93 -14.61 45.45
C SER A 36 17.32 -16.05 45.15
N GLY A 37 18.01 -16.20 44.00
CA GLY A 37 18.79 -17.41 43.70
C GLY A 37 19.53 -17.23 42.39
N GLU A 38 20.80 -16.79 42.47
CA GLU A 38 21.81 -16.84 41.42
C GLU A 38 22.00 -18.30 40.95
N ASN A 39 22.16 -18.53 39.66
CA ASN A 39 23.37 -19.21 39.20
C ASN A 39 23.55 -19.09 37.66
N ALA A 40 24.76 -18.73 37.31
CA ALA A 40 25.31 -18.63 35.97
C ALA A 40 25.51 -20.05 35.40
N SER A 41 25.21 -20.22 34.11
CA SER A 41 26.05 -21.05 33.24
C SER A 41 25.85 -20.64 31.77
N GLY A 42 26.93 -20.21 31.17
CA GLY A 42 26.99 -19.85 29.79
C GLY A 42 26.80 -21.05 28.85
N GLN A 43 26.08 -20.82 27.80
CA GLN A 43 26.20 -21.63 26.60
C GLN A 43 26.18 -20.72 25.37
N SER A 44 27.38 -20.56 24.85
CA SER A 44 27.64 -19.97 23.53
C SER A 44 26.90 -20.78 22.48
N SER A 45 25.81 -20.25 21.96
CA SER A 45 25.25 -20.71 20.70
C SER A 45 25.77 -19.80 19.61
N THR A 46 26.69 -20.36 18.86
CA THR A 46 27.17 -19.87 17.56
C THR A 46 25.94 -19.52 16.71
N ALA A 47 25.67 -18.24 16.57
CA ALA A 47 24.74 -17.76 15.57
C ALA A 47 25.37 -18.04 14.21
N SER A 48 24.85 -19.05 13.53
CA SER A 48 25.08 -19.24 12.11
C SER A 48 24.58 -17.99 11.42
N ASN A 49 25.50 -17.21 10.89
CA ASN A 49 25.23 -16.07 10.04
C ASN A 49 24.85 -16.64 8.65
N GLU A 50 23.62 -17.20 8.55
CA GLU A 50 22.99 -17.31 7.26
C GLU A 50 22.64 -15.89 6.85
N SER A 51 23.40 -15.37 5.93
CA SER A 51 23.08 -14.18 5.16
C SER A 51 21.82 -14.49 4.35
N THR A 52 20.69 -14.44 5.00
CA THR A 52 19.39 -14.31 4.34
C THR A 52 19.48 -12.96 3.64
N LYS A 53 19.64 -12.94 2.31
CA LYS A 53 19.38 -11.75 1.52
C LYS A 53 17.99 -11.29 1.95
N GLN A 54 17.95 -10.21 2.71
CA GLN A 54 16.69 -9.62 3.15
C GLN A 54 15.97 -9.20 1.89
N GLN A 55 14.88 -9.89 1.57
CA GLN A 55 14.10 -9.62 0.38
C GLN A 55 13.48 -8.23 0.58
N THR A 56 13.78 -7.30 -0.31
CA THR A 56 13.26 -5.94 -0.30
C THR A 56 11.73 -5.99 -0.41
N THR A 57 11.01 -5.33 0.50
CA THR A 57 9.54 -5.25 0.46
C THR A 57 9.06 -4.07 -0.39
N THR A 58 7.81 -4.10 -0.85
CA THR A 58 7.22 -2.95 -1.56
C THR A 58 7.15 -1.73 -0.64
N THR A 59 6.96 -1.93 0.66
CA THR A 59 6.97 -0.86 1.67
C THR A 59 8.35 -0.22 1.81
N ASP A 60 9.44 -1.02 1.85
CA ASP A 60 10.80 -0.49 1.93
C ASP A 60 11.16 0.35 0.69
N ILE A 61 10.74 -0.10 -0.51
CA ILE A 61 10.95 0.62 -1.76
C ILE A 61 10.16 1.94 -1.74
N ALA A 62 8.87 1.89 -1.42
CA ALA A 62 8.02 3.07 -1.37
C ALA A 62 8.56 4.12 -0.38
N GLN A 63 9.01 3.68 0.80
CA GLN A 63 9.61 4.58 1.81
C GLN A 63 10.87 5.24 1.28
N LYS A 64 11.78 4.50 0.64
CA LYS A 64 13.02 5.09 0.06
C LYS A 64 12.71 6.09 -1.06
N LEU A 65 11.70 5.82 -1.89
CA LEU A 65 11.24 6.75 -2.91
C LEU A 65 10.68 8.03 -2.27
N MET A 66 9.84 7.91 -1.25
CA MET A 66 9.31 9.05 -0.52
C MET A 66 10.37 9.85 0.24
N ASP A 67 11.41 9.18 0.78
CA ASP A 67 12.50 9.86 1.48
C ASP A 67 13.44 10.60 0.51
N GLY A 68 13.56 10.13 -0.73
CA GLY A 68 14.49 10.67 -1.74
C GLY A 68 13.86 11.62 -2.76
N ILE A 69 12.54 11.64 -2.89
CA ILE A 69 11.77 12.51 -3.80
C ILE A 69 10.99 13.54 -2.98
N THR A 70 10.89 14.77 -3.49
CA THR A 70 10.11 15.81 -2.84
C THR A 70 8.69 15.84 -3.42
N PHE A 71 7.70 15.85 -2.55
CA PHE A 71 6.28 15.98 -2.87
C PHE A 71 5.75 17.30 -2.33
N ASP A 72 4.80 17.89 -3.02
CA ASP A 72 4.16 19.16 -2.62
C ASP A 72 3.04 18.93 -1.59
N ASP A 73 2.45 17.73 -1.59
CA ASP A 73 1.39 17.31 -0.66
C ASP A 73 1.86 16.19 0.25
N GLU A 74 1.18 16.02 1.38
CA GLU A 74 1.32 14.83 2.22
C GLU A 74 0.74 13.61 1.49
N LEU A 75 1.49 12.51 1.46
CA LEU A 75 1.02 11.27 0.89
C LEU A 75 0.43 10.37 1.97
N ILE A 76 -0.74 9.79 1.69
CA ILE A 76 -1.41 8.81 2.54
C ILE A 76 -1.45 7.44 1.89
N GLN A 77 -1.25 6.39 2.69
CA GLN A 77 -1.32 5.03 2.19
C GLN A 77 -2.75 4.61 1.87
N LEU A 78 -2.92 3.96 0.72
CA LEU A 78 -4.18 3.30 0.37
C LEU A 78 -4.19 1.89 0.94
N GLU A 79 -5.23 1.57 1.71
CA GLU A 79 -5.43 0.26 2.32
C GLU A 79 -6.67 -0.45 1.77
N GLY A 80 -6.60 -1.78 1.73
CA GLY A 80 -7.71 -2.64 1.33
C GLY A 80 -8.25 -2.32 -0.07
N ASP A 81 -9.58 -2.28 -0.21
CA ASP A 81 -10.25 -2.08 -1.50
C ASP A 81 -9.98 -0.71 -2.16
N ARG A 82 -9.35 0.25 -1.43
CA ARG A 82 -9.04 1.56 -2.01
C ARG A 82 -7.98 1.48 -3.09
N MET A 83 -7.02 0.56 -2.96
CA MET A 83 -6.01 0.32 -4.01
C MET A 83 -6.68 -0.24 -5.27
N THR A 84 -7.51 -1.27 -5.17
CA THR A 84 -8.20 -1.87 -6.33
C THR A 84 -9.21 -0.93 -6.98
N ASN A 85 -9.73 0.06 -6.26
CA ASN A 85 -10.57 1.11 -6.84
C ASN A 85 -9.77 2.17 -7.61
N GLN A 86 -8.48 2.35 -7.31
CA GLN A 86 -7.59 3.27 -8.02
C GLN A 86 -6.91 2.60 -9.22
N TYR A 87 -6.73 1.29 -9.14
CA TYR A 87 -6.11 0.44 -10.13
C TYR A 87 -7.08 -0.72 -10.45
N ASP A 88 -8.24 -0.38 -11.01
CA ASP A 88 -9.35 -1.32 -11.23
C ASP A 88 -9.06 -2.39 -12.29
N GLU A 89 -8.07 -2.15 -13.15
CA GLU A 89 -7.59 -3.11 -14.15
C GLU A 89 -6.60 -4.14 -13.56
N ILE A 90 -6.07 -3.91 -12.32
CA ILE A 90 -5.17 -4.86 -11.68
C ILE A 90 -5.96 -6.04 -11.10
N ASN A 91 -5.57 -7.25 -11.50
CA ASN A 91 -5.97 -8.44 -10.77
C ASN A 91 -5.12 -8.58 -9.49
N ALA A 92 -5.70 -8.24 -8.34
CA ALA A 92 -5.00 -8.33 -7.05
C ALA A 92 -4.48 -9.75 -6.74
N ASP A 93 -5.09 -10.80 -7.32
CA ASP A 93 -4.64 -12.17 -7.15
C ASP A 93 -3.27 -12.44 -7.82
N ASP A 94 -2.85 -11.61 -8.76
CA ASP A 94 -1.54 -11.69 -9.41
C ASP A 94 -0.43 -10.99 -8.60
N LEU A 95 -0.79 -10.17 -7.61
CA LEU A 95 0.16 -9.46 -6.77
C LEU A 95 0.57 -10.29 -5.54
N GLU A 96 1.88 -10.39 -5.28
CA GLU A 96 2.44 -10.93 -4.04
C GLU A 96 2.35 -9.89 -2.92
N GLU A 97 2.65 -8.63 -3.26
CA GLU A 97 2.67 -7.50 -2.33
C GLU A 97 2.44 -6.20 -3.10
N TYR A 98 1.87 -5.20 -2.45
CA TYR A 98 1.79 -3.85 -2.98
C TYR A 98 1.84 -2.82 -1.87
N THR A 99 2.29 -1.61 -2.22
CA THR A 99 2.25 -0.43 -1.34
C THR A 99 1.98 0.79 -2.20
N VAL A 100 0.90 1.50 -1.93
CA VAL A 100 0.45 2.66 -2.71
C VAL A 100 0.20 3.83 -1.79
N TYR A 101 0.83 4.97 -2.09
CA TYR A 101 0.62 6.25 -1.43
C TYR A 101 0.14 7.27 -2.45
N VAL A 102 -0.87 8.05 -2.10
CA VAL A 102 -1.45 9.10 -2.95
C VAL A 102 -1.57 10.41 -2.18
N SER A 103 -1.68 11.53 -2.89
CA SER A 103 -1.96 12.83 -2.32
C SER A 103 -3.14 12.79 -1.34
N SER A 104 -2.96 13.32 -0.14
CA SER A 104 -3.97 13.33 0.92
C SER A 104 -5.11 14.30 0.62
N SER A 105 -4.82 15.40 -0.06
CA SER A 105 -5.80 16.42 -0.43
C SER A 105 -6.56 16.12 -1.71
N GLY A 106 -5.97 15.29 -2.60
CA GLY A 106 -6.47 15.07 -3.97
C GLY A 106 -6.36 16.27 -4.90
N ALA A 107 -5.67 17.35 -4.47
CA ALA A 107 -5.47 18.55 -5.28
C ALA A 107 -4.27 18.42 -6.24
N THR A 108 -3.40 17.44 -6.04
CA THR A 108 -2.26 17.10 -6.87
C THR A 108 -2.29 15.61 -7.25
N PRO A 109 -1.77 15.21 -8.42
CA PRO A 109 -1.71 13.80 -8.85
C PRO A 109 -0.58 13.01 -8.19
N GLU A 110 0.10 13.58 -7.20
CA GLU A 110 1.27 12.97 -6.59
C GLU A 110 0.99 11.59 -6.02
N GLU A 111 1.86 10.65 -6.37
CA GLU A 111 1.67 9.24 -6.07
C GLU A 111 3.00 8.49 -6.03
N VAL A 112 3.12 7.54 -5.10
CA VAL A 112 4.14 6.48 -5.10
C VAL A 112 3.43 5.16 -4.99
N ALA A 113 3.46 4.36 -6.07
CA ALA A 113 2.89 3.02 -6.08
C ALA A 113 3.98 2.00 -6.38
N VAL A 114 4.06 0.94 -5.58
CA VAL A 114 5.00 -0.16 -5.75
C VAL A 114 4.25 -1.48 -5.70
N PHE A 115 4.46 -2.30 -6.71
CA PHE A 115 3.83 -3.61 -6.86
C PHE A 115 4.88 -4.69 -6.98
N LYS A 116 4.63 -5.85 -6.37
CA LYS A 116 5.40 -7.06 -6.56
C LYS A 116 4.52 -8.13 -7.16
N LEU A 117 4.84 -8.53 -8.37
CA LEU A 117 4.11 -9.55 -9.11
C LEU A 117 4.45 -10.95 -8.57
N LYS A 118 3.47 -11.83 -8.44
CA LYS A 118 3.69 -13.26 -8.16
C LYS A 118 4.43 -13.92 -9.31
N GLU A 119 5.12 -15.01 -9.03
CA GLU A 119 5.66 -15.87 -10.09
C GLU A 119 4.52 -16.39 -10.99
N GLY A 120 4.62 -16.08 -12.30
CA GLY A 120 3.60 -16.43 -13.29
C GLY A 120 2.39 -15.48 -13.36
N GLY A 121 2.40 -14.38 -12.61
CA GLY A 121 1.41 -13.30 -12.77
C GLY A 121 1.56 -12.58 -14.10
N ASP A 122 0.50 -11.89 -14.53
CA ASP A 122 0.46 -11.19 -15.82
C ASP A 122 1.16 -9.83 -15.75
N ALA A 123 2.44 -9.82 -16.19
CA ALA A 123 3.27 -8.61 -16.21
C ALA A 123 2.72 -7.54 -17.14
N GLN A 124 2.20 -7.93 -18.31
CA GLN A 124 1.67 -6.98 -19.29
C GLN A 124 0.39 -6.31 -18.75
N ALA A 125 -0.49 -7.08 -18.11
CA ALA A 125 -1.69 -6.53 -17.49
C ALA A 125 -1.36 -5.52 -16.39
N LEU A 126 -0.29 -5.76 -15.60
CA LEU A 126 0.17 -4.81 -14.58
C LEU A 126 0.73 -3.53 -15.20
N GLU A 127 1.54 -3.64 -16.26
CA GLU A 127 2.06 -2.48 -16.99
C GLU A 127 0.92 -1.65 -17.61
N ASP A 128 -0.03 -2.31 -18.28
CA ASP A 128 -1.19 -1.66 -18.88
C ASP A 128 -2.05 -0.94 -17.83
N ALA A 129 -2.21 -1.52 -16.64
CA ALA A 129 -2.95 -0.92 -15.53
C ALA A 129 -2.23 0.32 -14.95
N ILE A 130 -0.90 0.31 -14.87
CA ILE A 130 -0.12 1.48 -14.45
C ILE A 130 -0.26 2.61 -15.49
N ASP A 131 -0.17 2.28 -16.77
CA ASP A 131 -0.34 3.26 -17.85
C ASP A 131 -1.77 3.83 -17.87
N SER A 132 -2.79 2.98 -17.68
CA SER A 132 -4.20 3.38 -17.56
C SER A 132 -4.38 4.35 -16.38
N ARG A 133 -3.80 4.05 -15.23
CA ARG A 133 -3.82 4.94 -14.05
C ARG A 133 -3.28 6.33 -14.36
N VAL A 134 -2.14 6.41 -15.03
CA VAL A 134 -1.54 7.71 -15.43
C VAL A 134 -2.46 8.45 -16.40
N GLN A 135 -3.08 7.74 -17.34
CA GLN A 135 -4.01 8.34 -18.30
C GLN A 135 -5.28 8.87 -17.62
N ASP A 136 -5.87 8.10 -16.71
CA ASP A 136 -7.05 8.52 -15.95
C ASP A 136 -6.79 9.78 -15.12
N GLN A 137 -5.60 9.86 -14.50
CA GLN A 137 -5.18 11.06 -13.80
C GLN A 137 -5.03 12.24 -14.78
N LYS A 138 -4.41 12.06 -15.94
CA LYS A 138 -4.30 13.12 -16.96
C LYS A 138 -5.67 13.63 -17.39
N ASP A 139 -6.61 12.73 -17.65
CA ASP A 139 -7.97 13.08 -18.02
C ASP A 139 -8.71 13.84 -16.91
N GLY A 140 -8.43 13.51 -15.65
CA GLY A 140 -9.00 14.21 -14.50
C GLY A 140 -8.41 15.59 -14.23
N PHE A 141 -7.09 15.74 -14.42
CA PHE A 141 -6.38 16.99 -14.08
C PHE A 141 -6.35 18.03 -15.22
N VAL A 142 -6.42 17.61 -16.50
CA VAL A 142 -6.24 18.50 -17.66
C VAL A 142 -7.20 19.70 -17.67
N ASP A 143 -8.44 19.51 -17.23
CA ASP A 143 -9.47 20.56 -17.20
C ASP A 143 -9.65 21.17 -15.81
N TYR A 144 -9.19 20.50 -14.75
CA TYR A 144 -9.41 20.91 -13.37
C TYR A 144 -8.25 21.68 -12.76
N VAL A 145 -7.02 21.17 -12.88
CA VAL A 145 -5.78 21.77 -12.36
C VAL A 145 -4.66 21.55 -13.40
N PRO A 146 -4.72 22.24 -14.56
CA PRO A 146 -3.79 22.00 -15.66
C PRO A 146 -2.32 22.28 -15.31
N GLU A 147 -2.05 23.07 -14.27
CA GLU A 147 -0.71 23.30 -13.74
C GLU A 147 -0.04 22.05 -13.15
N GLU A 148 -0.81 21.03 -12.81
CA GLU A 148 -0.31 19.74 -12.31
C GLU A 148 0.06 18.74 -13.44
N MET A 149 -0.36 19.01 -14.68
CA MET A 149 -0.09 18.13 -15.82
C MET A 149 1.40 17.80 -16.03
N PRO A 150 2.36 18.73 -15.80
CA PRO A 150 3.79 18.40 -15.95
C PRO A 150 4.25 17.26 -15.04
N LYS A 151 3.65 17.06 -13.85
CA LYS A 151 3.97 15.93 -12.96
C LYS A 151 3.61 14.59 -13.60
N LEU A 152 2.44 14.52 -14.26
CA LEU A 152 1.95 13.34 -14.98
C LEU A 152 2.68 13.07 -16.30
N GLU A 153 3.11 14.13 -16.98
CA GLU A 153 3.87 14.02 -18.23
C GLU A 153 5.30 13.53 -17.99
N ASN A 154 5.87 13.81 -16.81
CA ASN A 154 7.22 13.46 -16.42
C ASN A 154 7.27 12.45 -15.26
N CYS A 155 6.20 11.69 -15.02
CA CYS A 155 6.19 10.62 -14.02
C CYS A 155 7.22 9.53 -14.38
N ALA A 156 7.71 8.83 -13.37
CA ALA A 156 8.60 7.69 -13.57
C ALA A 156 7.81 6.38 -13.44
N ILE A 157 7.87 5.54 -14.48
CA ILE A 157 7.41 4.15 -14.45
C ILE A 157 8.64 3.27 -14.45
N LEU A 158 8.82 2.44 -13.41
CA LEU A 158 10.04 1.73 -13.11
C LEU A 158 9.77 0.23 -13.02
N HIS A 159 10.75 -0.58 -13.46
CA HIS A 159 10.63 -2.03 -13.41
C HIS A 159 11.99 -2.69 -13.13
N GLN A 160 12.00 -3.64 -12.18
CA GLN A 160 13.15 -4.53 -11.96
C GLN A 160 12.71 -5.90 -11.44
N GLY A 161 12.95 -6.95 -12.24
CA GLY A 161 12.54 -8.31 -11.90
C GLY A 161 11.03 -8.45 -11.87
N ASN A 162 10.47 -8.72 -10.69
CA ASN A 162 9.01 -8.77 -10.48
C ASN A 162 8.46 -7.55 -9.72
N TYR A 163 9.28 -6.49 -9.59
CA TYR A 163 8.87 -5.23 -8.97
C TYR A 163 8.60 -4.18 -10.02
N TYR A 164 7.49 -3.46 -9.84
CA TYR A 164 7.03 -2.35 -10.67
C TYR A 164 6.75 -1.16 -9.79
N ALA A 165 7.04 0.05 -10.26
CA ALA A 165 6.69 1.25 -9.51
C ALA A 165 6.24 2.39 -10.43
N LEU A 166 5.33 3.22 -9.90
CA LEU A 166 4.94 4.50 -10.44
C LEU A 166 5.32 5.58 -9.43
N VAL A 167 6.00 6.64 -9.90
CA VAL A 167 6.28 7.83 -9.10
C VAL A 167 5.81 9.06 -9.86
N VAL A 168 4.85 9.77 -9.29
CA VAL A 168 4.34 11.05 -9.81
C VAL A 168 4.70 12.14 -8.82
N ALA A 169 5.61 13.04 -9.22
CA ALA A 169 6.11 14.14 -8.38
C ALA A 169 6.48 15.34 -9.24
N GLY A 170 6.76 16.48 -8.62
CA GLY A 170 7.25 17.66 -9.32
C GLY A 170 8.57 17.43 -10.06
N ASP A 171 9.44 16.60 -9.50
CA ASP A 171 10.67 16.10 -10.12
C ASP A 171 10.85 14.61 -9.78
N SER A 172 10.55 13.74 -10.73
CA SER A 172 10.72 12.28 -10.62
C SER A 172 12.06 11.78 -11.17
N SER A 173 12.99 12.65 -11.57
CA SER A 173 14.22 12.26 -12.28
C SER A 173 15.18 11.38 -11.47
N GLY A 174 15.14 11.48 -10.13
CA GLY A 174 15.93 10.64 -9.23
C GLY A 174 15.32 9.28 -8.90
N ALA A 175 14.08 9.01 -9.32
CA ALA A 175 13.34 7.82 -8.92
C ALA A 175 14.00 6.51 -9.39
N GLN A 176 14.57 6.49 -10.61
CA GLN A 176 15.25 5.31 -11.16
C GLN A 176 16.44 4.90 -10.29
N ASP A 177 17.33 5.85 -9.94
CA ASP A 177 18.54 5.56 -9.16
C ASP A 177 18.19 5.04 -7.74
N ILE A 178 17.14 5.63 -7.12
CA ILE A 178 16.65 5.20 -5.81
C ILE A 178 16.07 3.79 -5.90
N PHE A 179 15.25 3.53 -6.90
CA PHE A 179 14.61 2.23 -7.12
C PHE A 179 15.65 1.14 -7.35
N ASP A 180 16.61 1.35 -8.26
CA ASP A 180 17.69 0.40 -8.55
C ASP A 180 18.56 0.13 -7.32
N GLY A 181 18.80 1.16 -6.50
CA GLY A 181 19.52 1.05 -5.23
C GLY A 181 18.81 0.18 -4.18
N CYS A 182 17.54 -0.16 -4.36
CA CYS A 182 16.83 -1.07 -3.47
C CYS A 182 17.22 -2.54 -3.68
N PHE A 183 17.86 -2.88 -4.79
CA PHE A 183 18.18 -4.25 -5.18
C PHE A 183 19.70 -4.53 -5.24
N ALA A 184 20.53 -3.54 -4.91
CA ALA A 184 21.98 -3.61 -4.97
C ALA A 184 22.62 -4.42 -3.81
#